data_5e740d775d142df7ac4d4d3c1d8ae245
#
_entry.id   5e740d775d142df7ac4d4d3c1d8ae245
#
_cell.length_a   1.000
_cell.length_b   1.000
_cell.length_c   1.000
_cell.angle_alpha   90.00
_cell.angle_beta   90.00
_cell.angle_gamma   90.00
#
_symmetry.space_group_name_H-M   'P 1'
#
loop_
_entity.id
_entity.type
_entity.pdbx_description
1 polymer ?
#
loop_
_entity_poly.entity_id
_entity_poly.type
_entity_poly.pdbx_seq_one_letter_code
_entity_poly.pdbx_strand_id
1 'polypeptide(L)'
;MDNSWTRNYSFPAQAVFTIVVSLLLYFTVVRQIRVRVNSEFIHPVFVEKAKAVNAKVVFSPRRVGIIPLGHDTPRGFGIPFGGYFWLPFTLFLIGREKRFAVFLFIYHLFLCIAPPFAALLFMSGNRLAGTFLQINEMVFTLIFLICLLLGINKIFRILKN
;
A
#
# COMPACT_ATOMS: atom_id res chain seq x y z
N MET A 1 2.48 -35.07 -32.97
CA MET A 1 1.44 -35.03 -31.94
C MET A 1 1.76 -33.84 -31.05
N ASP A 2 0.97 -32.81 -31.17
CA ASP A 2 1.26 -31.50 -30.63
C ASP A 2 0.92 -31.42 -29.12
N ASN A 3 1.93 -31.17 -28.29
CA ASN A 3 1.79 -31.06 -26.83
C ASN A 3 1.12 -29.73 -26.39
N SER A 4 0.24 -29.17 -27.19
CA SER A 4 -0.47 -27.92 -26.90
C SER A 4 -1.38 -28.00 -25.67
N TRP A 5 -1.88 -29.17 -25.35
CA TRP A 5 -2.80 -29.43 -24.23
C TRP A 5 -2.14 -29.29 -22.86
N THR A 6 -0.88 -29.65 -22.72
CA THR A 6 -0.17 -29.57 -21.44
C THR A 6 0.23 -28.14 -21.06
N ARG A 7 0.36 -27.23 -22.04
CA ARG A 7 0.73 -25.83 -21.81
C ARG A 7 -0.42 -25.01 -21.19
N ASN A 8 -1.66 -25.29 -21.56
CA ASN A 8 -2.83 -24.52 -21.14
C ASN A 8 -3.34 -24.87 -19.74
N TYR A 9 -3.14 -26.11 -19.27
CA TYR A 9 -3.54 -26.50 -17.91
C TYR A 9 -2.55 -26.04 -16.83
N SER A 10 -1.30 -25.78 -17.18
CA SER A 10 -0.30 -25.33 -16.20
C SER A 10 -0.46 -23.88 -15.77
N PHE A 11 -0.98 -23.00 -16.67
CA PHE A 11 -1.13 -21.57 -16.38
C PHE A 11 -2.19 -21.30 -15.30
N PRO A 12 -3.42 -21.83 -15.37
CA PRO A 12 -4.40 -21.64 -14.30
C PRO A 12 -3.90 -22.16 -12.94
N ALA A 13 -3.25 -23.32 -12.91
CA ALA A 13 -2.70 -23.86 -11.67
C ALA A 13 -1.59 -22.98 -11.10
N GLN A 14 -0.68 -22.47 -11.92
CA GLN A 14 0.36 -21.52 -11.52
C GLN A 14 -0.24 -20.19 -11.02
N ALA A 15 -1.27 -19.67 -11.68
CA ALA A 15 -1.95 -18.46 -11.27
C ALA A 15 -2.62 -18.63 -9.90
N VAL A 16 -3.36 -19.72 -9.70
CA VAL A 16 -3.97 -20.03 -8.40
C VAL A 16 -2.91 -20.19 -7.31
N PHE A 17 -1.84 -20.92 -7.57
CA PHE A 17 -0.73 -21.06 -6.63
C PHE A 17 -0.11 -19.71 -6.27
N THR A 18 0.16 -18.85 -7.26
CA THR A 18 0.71 -17.51 -7.04
C THR A 18 -0.22 -16.65 -6.18
N ILE A 19 -1.53 -16.70 -6.44
CA ILE A 19 -2.53 -15.99 -5.63
C ILE A 19 -2.50 -16.47 -4.18
N VAL A 20 -2.57 -17.78 -3.97
CA VAL A 20 -2.59 -18.36 -2.62
C VAL A 20 -1.31 -18.01 -1.85
N VAL A 21 -0.14 -18.21 -2.44
CA VAL A 21 1.14 -17.89 -1.81
C VAL A 21 1.26 -16.38 -1.53
N SER A 22 0.84 -15.54 -2.47
CA SER A 22 0.85 -14.08 -2.31
C SER A 22 -0.07 -13.63 -1.17
N LEU A 23 -1.26 -14.17 -1.06
CA LEU A 23 -2.20 -13.89 0.03
C LEU A 23 -1.66 -14.37 1.38
N LEU A 24 -1.15 -15.59 1.44
CA LEU A 24 -0.51 -16.12 2.66
C LEU A 24 0.63 -15.21 3.10
N LEU A 25 1.55 -14.86 2.20
CA LEU A 25 2.68 -13.97 2.49
C LEU A 25 2.20 -12.61 3.01
N TYR A 26 1.16 -12.05 2.39
CA TYR A 26 0.59 -10.79 2.84
C TYR A 26 0.03 -10.88 4.26
N PHE A 27 -0.83 -11.85 4.55
CA PHE A 27 -1.50 -11.93 5.85
C PHE A 27 -0.60 -12.37 6.99
N THR A 28 0.34 -13.30 6.72
CA THR A 28 1.21 -13.86 7.76
C THR A 28 2.45 -13.01 8.03
N VAL A 29 3.01 -12.35 7.03
CA VAL A 29 4.28 -11.62 7.15
C VAL A 29 4.06 -10.12 7.00
N VAL A 30 3.64 -9.66 5.83
CA VAL A 30 3.62 -8.23 5.50
C VAL A 30 2.68 -7.45 6.40
N ARG A 31 1.46 -7.93 6.58
CA ARG A 31 0.47 -7.30 7.46
C ARG A 31 0.94 -7.25 8.91
N GLN A 32 1.54 -8.33 9.41
CA GLN A 32 2.01 -8.39 10.80
C GLN A 32 3.16 -7.41 11.05
N ILE A 33 4.15 -7.38 10.15
CA ILE A 33 5.25 -6.41 10.24
C ILE A 33 4.69 -4.98 10.23
N ARG A 34 3.77 -4.66 9.34
CA ARG A 34 3.18 -3.32 9.26
C ARG A 34 2.42 -2.93 10.51
N VAL A 35 1.63 -3.84 11.09
CA VAL A 35 0.90 -3.58 12.34
C VAL A 35 1.89 -3.30 13.47
N ARG A 36 2.95 -4.09 13.59
CA ARG A 36 3.99 -3.88 14.61
C ARG A 36 4.72 -2.56 14.43
N VAL A 37 5.20 -2.26 13.22
CA VAL A 37 5.87 -0.98 12.94
C VAL A 37 4.97 0.19 13.30
N ASN A 38 3.69 0.11 12.99
CA ASN A 38 2.75 1.15 13.36
C ASN A 38 2.55 1.30 14.86
N SER A 39 2.29 0.20 15.55
CA SER A 39 1.96 0.24 16.98
C SER A 39 3.19 0.56 17.85
N GLU A 40 4.36 0.03 17.51
CA GLU A 40 5.55 0.11 18.35
C GLU A 40 6.43 1.32 18.03
N PHE A 41 6.48 1.75 16.77
CA PHE A 41 7.37 2.85 16.36
C PHE A 41 6.63 4.13 15.97
N ILE A 42 5.61 4.03 15.11
CA ILE A 42 4.96 5.22 14.56
C ILE A 42 4.00 5.84 15.59
N HIS A 43 3.13 5.06 16.18
CA HIS A 43 2.11 5.56 17.12
C HIS A 43 2.69 6.30 18.32
N PRO A 44 3.71 5.80 19.05
CA PRO A 44 4.28 6.52 20.18
C PRO A 44 4.84 7.88 19.81
N VAL A 45 5.56 7.97 18.67
CA VAL A 45 6.13 9.23 18.18
C VAL A 45 5.02 10.23 17.81
N PHE A 46 3.93 9.77 17.19
CA PHE A 46 2.78 10.62 16.92
C PHE A 46 2.10 11.14 18.20
N VAL A 47 1.93 10.29 19.20
CA VAL A 47 1.33 10.68 20.47
C VAL A 47 2.19 11.73 21.19
N GLU A 48 3.50 11.54 21.23
CA GLU A 48 4.43 12.50 21.83
C GLU A 48 4.40 13.85 21.12
N LYS A 49 4.49 13.85 19.78
CA LYS A 49 4.39 15.07 18.99
C LYS A 49 3.04 15.77 19.11
N ALA A 50 1.95 15.02 19.18
CA ALA A 50 0.62 15.58 19.36
C ALA A 50 0.48 16.30 20.70
N LYS A 51 1.04 15.74 21.77
CA LYS A 51 1.08 16.41 23.08
C LYS A 51 1.83 17.74 23.02
N ALA A 52 2.95 17.80 22.30
CA ALA A 52 3.75 19.01 22.13
C ALA A 52 3.01 20.14 21.40
N VAL A 53 2.05 19.81 20.53
CA VAL A 53 1.26 20.80 19.77
C VAL A 53 -0.21 20.88 20.23
N ASN A 54 -0.51 20.36 21.43
CA ASN A 54 -1.88 20.31 21.97
C ASN A 54 -2.92 19.71 20.99
N ALA A 55 -2.55 18.71 20.25
CA ALA A 55 -3.42 18.00 19.32
C ALA A 55 -3.76 16.60 19.84
N LYS A 56 -4.92 16.09 19.45
CA LYS A 56 -5.31 14.71 19.77
C LYS A 56 -5.04 13.82 18.56
N VAL A 57 -4.35 12.71 18.77
CA VAL A 57 -4.15 11.69 17.73
C VAL A 57 -5.24 10.65 17.82
N VAL A 58 -5.92 10.43 16.71
CA VAL A 58 -6.83 9.29 16.52
C VAL A 58 -6.11 8.29 15.66
N PHE A 59 -5.74 7.18 16.25
CA PHE A 59 -5.02 6.11 15.56
C PHE A 59 -5.94 4.96 15.25
N SER A 60 -5.90 4.54 14.00
CA SER A 60 -6.44 3.25 13.57
C SER A 60 -5.37 2.50 12.78
N PRO A 61 -5.46 1.17 12.63
CA PRO A 61 -4.50 0.40 11.84
C PRO A 61 -4.39 0.84 10.36
N ARG A 62 -5.32 1.70 9.90
CA ARG A 62 -5.40 2.18 8.50
C ARG A 62 -5.27 3.69 8.35
N ARG A 63 -5.41 4.46 9.45
CA ARG A 63 -5.39 5.93 9.39
C ARG A 63 -4.78 6.49 10.66
N VAL A 64 -3.94 7.48 10.49
CA VAL A 64 -3.57 8.37 11.58
C VAL A 64 -4.34 9.67 11.37
N GLY A 65 -5.23 9.99 12.29
CA GLY A 65 -5.95 11.26 12.32
C GLY A 65 -5.34 12.17 13.37
N ILE A 66 -5.19 13.43 13.04
CA ILE A 66 -4.76 14.49 13.97
C ILE A 66 -5.94 15.44 14.12
N ILE A 67 -6.39 15.64 15.36
CA ILE A 67 -7.40 16.64 15.71
C ILE A 67 -6.67 17.82 16.33
N PRO A 68 -6.50 18.95 15.61
CA PRO A 68 -5.93 20.16 16.19
C PRO A 68 -6.85 20.69 17.31
N LEU A 69 -6.25 21.37 18.27
CA LEU A 69 -7.02 21.99 19.35
C LEU A 69 -8.07 22.99 18.76
N GLY A 70 -9.32 22.89 19.21
CA GLY A 70 -10.42 23.73 18.72
C GLY A 70 -11.10 23.24 17.43
N HIS A 71 -10.76 22.05 16.96
CA HIS A 71 -11.43 21.41 15.82
C HIS A 71 -12.02 20.06 16.25
N ASP A 72 -13.28 19.80 15.82
CA ASP A 72 -13.97 18.54 16.15
C ASP A 72 -13.72 17.46 15.10
N THR A 73 -13.22 17.84 13.92
CA THR A 73 -13.00 16.89 12.82
C THR A 73 -11.53 16.50 12.69
N PRO A 74 -11.22 15.20 12.70
CA PRO A 74 -9.86 14.75 12.47
C PRO A 74 -9.45 15.08 11.02
N ARG A 75 -8.36 15.80 10.87
CA ARG A 75 -7.63 15.84 9.60
C ARG A 75 -6.83 14.56 9.50
N GLY A 76 -7.46 13.54 8.90
CA GLY A 76 -6.84 12.22 8.75
C GLY A 76 -5.97 12.18 7.51
N PHE A 77 -4.76 11.71 7.70
CA PHE A 77 -3.92 11.27 6.59
C PHE A 77 -4.12 9.77 6.45
N GLY A 78 -4.69 9.35 5.32
CA GLY A 78 -4.69 7.94 4.97
C GLY A 78 -3.25 7.50 4.75
N ILE A 79 -2.66 6.86 5.75
CA ILE A 79 -1.45 6.10 5.48
C ILE A 79 -1.94 4.88 4.71
N PRO A 80 -1.52 4.68 3.46
CA PRO A 80 -2.05 3.60 2.63
C PRO A 80 -1.50 2.25 3.11
N PHE A 81 -2.01 1.80 4.24
CA PHE A 81 -1.72 0.48 4.80
C PHE A 81 -2.57 -0.63 4.18
N GLY A 82 -3.34 -0.30 3.13
CA GLY A 82 -4.25 -1.22 2.49
C GLY A 82 -3.53 -2.35 1.76
N GLY A 83 -4.05 -3.56 1.91
CA GLY A 83 -3.70 -4.70 1.08
C GLY A 83 -4.01 -4.51 -0.41
N TYR A 84 -4.63 -3.38 -0.76
CA TYR A 84 -4.99 -3.07 -2.15
C TYR A 84 -3.80 -3.07 -3.11
N PHE A 85 -2.62 -2.60 -2.67
CA PHE A 85 -1.42 -2.65 -3.49
C PHE A 85 -0.93 -4.06 -3.78
N TRP A 86 -1.31 -5.02 -2.96
CA TRP A 86 -0.94 -6.41 -3.14
C TRP A 86 -1.68 -7.06 -4.31
N LEU A 87 -2.84 -6.53 -4.67
CA LEU A 87 -3.61 -7.04 -5.81
C LEU A 87 -2.88 -6.81 -7.16
N PRO A 88 -2.56 -5.58 -7.59
CA PRO A 88 -1.81 -5.36 -8.83
C PRO A 88 -0.42 -6.02 -8.79
N PHE A 89 0.26 -6.07 -7.64
CA PHE A 89 1.51 -6.80 -7.46
C PHE A 89 1.34 -8.29 -7.83
N THR A 90 0.30 -8.93 -7.30
CA THR A 90 0.00 -10.33 -7.61
C THR A 90 -0.33 -10.53 -9.09
N LEU A 91 -1.09 -9.63 -9.70
CA LEU A 91 -1.41 -9.66 -11.14
C LEU A 91 -0.14 -9.58 -12.01
N PHE A 92 0.83 -8.72 -11.64
CA PHE A 92 2.09 -8.65 -12.37
C PHE A 92 2.97 -9.88 -12.17
N LEU A 93 2.94 -10.51 -11.00
CA LEU A 93 3.64 -11.79 -10.79
C LEU A 93 3.04 -12.90 -11.67
N ILE A 94 1.72 -13.02 -11.73
CA ILE A 94 1.03 -13.96 -12.61
C ILE A 94 1.35 -13.66 -14.07
N GLY A 95 1.34 -12.39 -14.45
CA GLY A 95 1.68 -11.90 -15.79
C GLY A 95 3.16 -12.01 -16.15
N ARG A 96 4.01 -12.50 -15.23
CA ARG A 96 5.49 -12.62 -15.36
C ARG A 96 6.19 -11.28 -15.63
N GLU A 97 5.58 -10.16 -15.24
CA GLU A 97 6.12 -8.82 -15.40
C GLU A 97 6.91 -8.40 -14.16
N LYS A 98 8.07 -9.03 -13.97
CA LYS A 98 8.93 -8.83 -12.79
C LYS A 98 9.30 -7.37 -12.53
N ARG A 99 9.54 -6.57 -13.58
CA ARG A 99 9.92 -5.16 -13.45
C ARG A 99 8.82 -4.34 -12.77
N PHE A 100 7.56 -4.52 -13.18
CA PHE A 100 6.43 -3.85 -12.56
C PHE A 100 6.15 -4.35 -11.13
N ALA A 101 6.31 -5.64 -10.87
CA ALA A 101 6.20 -6.18 -9.53
C ALA A 101 7.25 -5.58 -8.59
N VAL A 102 8.51 -5.48 -9.01
CA VAL A 102 9.59 -4.83 -8.24
C VAL A 102 9.29 -3.35 -8.01
N PHE A 103 8.85 -2.62 -9.06
CA PHE A 103 8.46 -1.21 -8.92
C PHE A 103 7.37 -1.05 -7.86
N LEU A 104 6.30 -1.85 -7.91
CA LEU A 104 5.22 -1.79 -6.93
C LEU A 104 5.68 -2.13 -5.52
N PHE A 105 6.60 -3.07 -5.38
CA PHE A 105 7.17 -3.42 -4.08
C PHE A 105 7.98 -2.25 -3.49
N ILE A 106 8.85 -1.63 -4.29
CA ILE A 106 9.63 -0.44 -3.88
C ILE A 106 8.69 0.72 -3.53
N TYR A 107 7.68 0.97 -4.37
CA TYR A 107 6.69 2.01 -4.12
C TYR A 107 5.92 1.75 -2.82
N HIS A 108 5.57 0.50 -2.54
CA HIS A 108 4.95 0.12 -1.28
C HIS A 108 5.85 0.41 -0.06
N LEU A 109 7.15 0.10 -0.15
CA LEU A 109 8.11 0.46 0.90
C LEU A 109 8.19 1.98 1.09
N PHE A 110 8.24 2.73 0.01
CA PHE A 110 8.20 4.20 0.06
C PHE A 110 6.95 4.69 0.80
N LEU A 111 5.77 4.16 0.50
CA LEU A 111 4.53 4.52 1.16
C LEU A 111 4.47 4.11 2.66
N CYS A 112 5.27 3.16 3.08
CA CYS A 112 5.38 2.82 4.50
C CYS A 112 6.22 3.82 5.29
N ILE A 113 7.10 4.59 4.64
CA ILE A 113 8.08 5.47 5.31
C ILE A 113 7.73 6.94 5.08
N ALA A 114 7.56 7.36 3.84
CA ALA A 114 7.47 8.78 3.49
C ALA A 114 6.21 9.48 4.03
N PRO A 115 4.98 8.94 3.91
CA PRO A 115 3.80 9.59 4.46
C PRO A 115 3.80 9.73 5.99
N PRO A 116 4.19 8.72 6.80
CA PRO A 116 4.35 8.90 8.24
C PRO A 116 5.34 10.00 8.60
N PHE A 117 6.49 10.03 7.93
CA PHE A 117 7.49 11.05 8.16
C PHE A 117 6.99 12.45 7.78
N ALA A 118 6.33 12.59 6.64
CA ALA A 118 5.70 13.84 6.22
C ALA A 118 4.62 14.30 7.21
N ALA A 119 3.83 13.37 7.77
CA ALA A 119 2.83 13.71 8.77
C ALA A 119 3.47 14.25 10.05
N LEU A 120 4.60 13.70 10.49
CA LEU A 120 5.37 14.25 11.62
C LEU A 120 5.91 15.65 11.34
N LEU A 121 6.42 15.90 10.14
CA LEU A 121 6.87 17.24 9.72
C LEU A 121 5.71 18.23 9.65
N PHE A 122 4.56 17.80 9.17
CA PHE A 122 3.34 18.64 9.14
C PHE A 122 2.90 19.03 10.55
N MET A 123 2.91 18.10 11.50
CA MET A 123 2.62 18.39 12.90
C MET A 123 3.62 19.39 13.53
N SER A 124 4.85 19.43 13.02
CA SER A 124 5.87 20.41 13.42
C SER A 124 5.73 21.76 12.71
N GLY A 125 4.63 21.99 11.98
CA GLY A 125 4.33 23.27 11.30
C GLY A 125 4.81 23.37 9.84
N ASN A 126 5.39 22.30 9.27
CA ASN A 126 5.83 22.33 7.88
C ASN A 126 4.66 22.16 6.92
N ARG A 127 4.22 23.27 6.29
CA ARG A 127 3.09 23.29 5.34
C ARG A 127 3.34 22.46 4.07
N LEU A 128 4.56 22.40 3.58
CA LEU A 128 4.92 21.61 2.39
C LEU A 128 4.67 20.11 2.63
N ALA A 129 4.92 19.64 3.84
CA ALA A 129 4.61 18.27 4.20
C ALA A 129 3.10 17.96 4.14
N GLY A 130 2.24 18.91 4.51
CA GLY A 130 0.79 18.78 4.35
C GLY A 130 0.37 18.68 2.88
N THR A 131 0.92 19.52 2.02
CA THR A 131 0.69 19.47 0.56
C THR A 131 1.16 18.14 -0.02
N PHE A 132 2.35 17.67 0.40
CA PHE A 132 2.85 16.35 -0.02
C PHE A 132 1.88 15.23 0.34
N LEU A 133 1.30 15.23 1.54
CA LEU A 133 0.35 14.19 1.98
C LEU A 133 -0.92 14.18 1.11
N GLN A 134 -1.45 15.35 0.79
CA GLN A 134 -2.64 15.46 -0.09
C GLN A 134 -2.34 14.97 -1.50
N ILE A 135 -1.22 15.41 -2.09
CA ILE A 135 -0.80 14.96 -3.43
C ILE A 135 -0.54 13.46 -3.43
N ASN A 136 0.15 12.95 -2.40
CA ASN A 136 0.48 11.54 -2.30
C ASN A 136 -0.77 10.64 -2.25
N GLU A 137 -1.84 11.06 -1.59
CA GLU A 137 -3.10 10.30 -1.56
C GLU A 137 -3.74 10.20 -2.96
N MET A 138 -3.73 11.32 -3.71
CA MET A 138 -4.24 11.36 -5.10
C MET A 138 -3.38 10.51 -6.04
N VAL A 139 -2.05 10.68 -5.97
CA VAL A 139 -1.09 9.95 -6.79
C VAL A 139 -1.13 8.45 -6.48
N PHE A 140 -1.25 8.08 -5.22
CA PHE A 140 -1.41 6.69 -4.80
C PHE A 140 -2.62 6.04 -5.49
N THR A 141 -3.78 6.69 -5.44
CA THR A 141 -5.00 6.17 -6.05
C THR A 141 -4.84 6.01 -7.56
N LEU A 142 -4.24 7.01 -8.21
CA LEU A 142 -3.99 6.97 -9.65
C LEU A 142 -3.03 5.85 -10.04
N ILE A 143 -1.89 5.73 -9.37
CA ILE A 143 -0.92 4.65 -9.61
C ILE A 143 -1.57 3.29 -9.41
N PHE A 144 -2.35 3.12 -8.33
CA PHE A 144 -3.07 1.88 -8.07
C PHE A 144 -4.00 1.50 -9.22
N LEU A 145 -4.85 2.44 -9.68
CA LEU A 145 -5.78 2.19 -10.79
C LEU A 145 -5.06 1.86 -12.10
N ILE A 146 -4.02 2.61 -12.44
CA ILE A 146 -3.22 2.34 -13.65
C ILE A 146 -2.59 0.96 -13.57
N CYS A 147 -1.95 0.62 -12.46
CA CYS A 147 -1.31 -0.69 -12.28
C CYS A 147 -2.32 -1.83 -12.29
N LEU A 148 -3.50 -1.64 -11.72
CA LEU A 148 -4.58 -2.62 -11.75
C LEU A 148 -5.04 -2.89 -13.18
N LEU A 149 -5.31 -1.84 -13.96
CA LEU A 149 -5.74 -1.95 -15.36
C LEU A 149 -4.68 -2.62 -16.24
N LEU A 150 -3.41 -2.23 -16.07
CA LEU A 150 -2.29 -2.83 -16.81
C LEU A 150 -2.13 -4.32 -16.44
N GLY A 151 -2.23 -4.67 -15.18
CA GLY A 151 -2.14 -6.05 -14.70
C GLY A 151 -3.27 -6.92 -15.27
N ILE A 152 -4.50 -6.44 -15.24
CA ILE A 152 -5.67 -7.11 -15.79
C ILE A 152 -5.50 -7.31 -17.31
N ASN A 153 -5.14 -6.25 -18.04
CA ASN A 153 -4.93 -6.33 -19.49
C ASN A 153 -3.85 -7.34 -19.86
N LYS A 154 -2.77 -7.42 -19.08
CA LYS A 154 -1.72 -8.40 -19.30
C LYS A 154 -2.22 -9.84 -19.14
N ILE A 155 -3.02 -10.11 -18.11
CA ILE A 155 -3.61 -11.44 -17.89
C ILE A 155 -4.55 -11.81 -19.05
N PHE A 156 -5.40 -10.88 -19.49
CA PHE A 156 -6.27 -11.12 -20.64
C PHE A 156 -5.49 -11.49 -21.92
N ARG A 157 -4.35 -10.82 -22.16
CA ARG A 157 -3.49 -11.15 -23.31
C ARG A 157 -2.91 -12.57 -23.23
N ILE A 158 -2.53 -13.01 -22.02
CA ILE A 158 -2.00 -14.37 -21.81
C ILE A 158 -3.08 -15.43 -22.00
N LEU A 159 -4.31 -15.15 -21.58
CA LEU A 159 -5.44 -16.09 -21.72
C LEU A 159 -5.92 -16.20 -23.18
N LYS A 160 -5.66 -15.18 -24.01
CA LYS A 160 -6.11 -15.13 -25.40
C LYS A 160 -5.12 -15.80 -26.39
N ASN A 161 -3.86 -15.95 -25.96
CA ASN A 161 -2.80 -16.63 -26.73
C ASN A 161 -2.61 -18.06 -26.24
#